data_454530bb1149cba8e1b5c5e39aac0135
#
_entry.id   454530bb1149cba8e1b5c5e39aac0135
#
_cell.length_a   1.000
_cell.length_b   1.000
_cell.length_c   1.000
_cell.angle_alpha   90.00
_cell.angle_beta   90.00
_cell.angle_gamma   90.00
#
_symmetry.space_group_name_H-M   'P 1'
#
loop_
_entity.id
_entity.type
_entity.pdbx_description
1 polymer ?
#
loop_
_entity_poly.entity_id
_entity_poly.type
_entity_poly.pdbx_seq_one_letter_code
_entity_poly.pdbx_strand_id
1 'polypeptide(L)'
;MPANEEEKQSQVIMRESVGFWQDGFRRLRKNKVAMVSLFVIIVVMIFSFIMAIGIFMLLPMFISNICKKVIPSHTVMAILEGFIRIAIFIIYIKMVSRMEDIKRTFMYHGSEHKCINCIEHGLELNVANVRASSKEHKRCGTSFIMIVMVISILFFMVIRTDTIWLRIVSRIVLIPVIAGVSYEFLSFAGKHDSKLVDILSRPGMWMQGLTTKEPDDTMIEVAIAAVEAVFDWRAYLDENFPGWK
;
A
#
# COMPACT_ATOMS: atom_id res chain seq x y z
N MET A 1 14.42 -5.12 66.44
CA MET A 1 15.73 -5.15 65.75
C MET A 1 15.43 -4.86 64.28
N PRO A 2 16.07 -3.91 63.65
CA PRO A 2 15.88 -3.68 62.20
C PRO A 2 16.50 -4.86 61.43
N ALA A 3 15.75 -5.40 60.47
CA ALA A 3 16.19 -6.50 59.64
C ALA A 3 17.48 -6.10 58.86
N ASN A 4 18.46 -7.01 58.89
CA ASN A 4 19.78 -6.82 58.30
C ASN A 4 19.66 -6.61 56.79
N GLU A 5 20.49 -5.77 56.19
CA GLU A 5 20.43 -5.46 54.76
C GLU A 5 20.59 -6.71 53.86
N GLU A 6 21.28 -7.73 54.33
CA GLU A 6 21.41 -9.03 53.69
C GLU A 6 20.08 -9.82 53.62
N GLU A 7 19.20 -9.70 54.63
CA GLU A 7 17.87 -10.30 54.60
C GLU A 7 16.92 -9.57 53.63
N LYS A 8 17.12 -8.29 53.41
CA LYS A 8 16.37 -7.54 52.39
C LYS A 8 16.78 -7.87 50.96
N GLN A 9 18.04 -8.17 50.73
CA GLN A 9 18.55 -8.59 49.41
C GLN A 9 18.11 -10.01 49.04
N SER A 10 17.98 -10.93 50.01
CA SER A 10 17.51 -12.30 49.75
C SER A 10 16.04 -12.41 49.34
N GLN A 11 15.24 -11.36 49.60
CA GLN A 11 13.82 -11.30 49.17
C GLN A 11 13.60 -10.70 47.79
N VAL A 12 14.64 -10.21 47.13
CA VAL A 12 14.56 -9.83 45.70
C VAL A 12 14.62 -11.12 44.89
N ILE A 13 13.44 -11.70 44.64
CA ILE A 13 13.29 -12.79 43.68
C ILE A 13 13.77 -12.24 42.33
N MET A 14 15.03 -12.53 42.00
CA MET A 14 15.53 -12.26 40.64
C MET A 14 14.71 -13.14 39.69
N ARG A 15 13.72 -12.52 39.04
CA ARG A 15 13.02 -13.17 37.94
C ARG A 15 14.03 -13.44 36.85
N GLU A 16 14.08 -14.69 36.36
CA GLU A 16 14.87 -15.02 35.19
C GLU A 16 14.58 -14.00 34.08
N SER A 17 15.62 -13.53 33.41
CA SER A 17 15.49 -12.57 32.29
C SER A 17 14.75 -13.28 31.17
N VAL A 18 13.48 -12.91 30.97
CA VAL A 18 12.62 -13.45 29.93
C VAL A 18 12.74 -12.57 28.71
N GLY A 19 12.95 -13.15 27.54
CA GLY A 19 13.00 -12.40 26.30
C GLY A 19 11.72 -11.58 26.06
N PHE A 20 11.84 -10.40 25.43
CA PHE A 20 10.74 -9.47 25.17
C PHE A 20 9.49 -10.15 24.59
N TRP A 21 9.64 -10.98 23.57
CA TRP A 21 8.55 -11.72 22.92
C TRP A 21 7.90 -12.74 23.84
N GLN A 22 8.70 -13.41 24.66
CA GLN A 22 8.23 -14.43 25.59
C GLN A 22 7.40 -13.82 26.73
N ASP A 23 7.84 -12.68 27.28
CA ASP A 23 7.07 -11.97 28.31
C ASP A 23 5.79 -11.35 27.74
N GLY A 24 5.86 -10.76 26.56
CA GLY A 24 4.70 -10.23 25.83
C GLY A 24 3.64 -11.29 25.59
N PHE A 25 4.03 -12.45 25.07
CA PHE A 25 3.11 -13.56 24.83
C PHE A 25 2.53 -14.16 26.12
N ARG A 26 3.34 -14.25 27.17
CA ARG A 26 2.89 -14.70 28.48
C ARG A 26 1.84 -13.76 29.09
N ARG A 27 2.03 -12.44 28.98
CA ARG A 27 1.06 -11.42 29.45
C ARG A 27 -0.23 -11.49 28.63
N LEU A 28 -0.10 -11.62 27.30
CA LEU A 28 -1.23 -11.74 26.39
C LEU A 28 -2.09 -12.97 26.75
N ARG A 29 -1.49 -14.15 26.98
CA ARG A 29 -2.22 -15.38 27.38
C ARG A 29 -2.95 -15.26 28.71
N LYS A 30 -2.46 -14.41 29.63
CA LYS A 30 -3.14 -14.17 30.91
C LYS A 30 -4.40 -13.31 30.78
N ASN A 31 -4.48 -12.47 29.75
CA ASN A 31 -5.63 -11.63 29.49
C ASN A 31 -6.57 -12.31 28.49
N LYS A 32 -7.68 -12.86 29.02
CA LYS A 32 -8.66 -13.59 28.20
C LYS A 32 -9.29 -12.70 27.11
N VAL A 33 -9.56 -11.43 27.42
CA VAL A 33 -10.12 -10.48 26.45
C VAL A 33 -9.13 -10.23 25.32
N ALA A 34 -7.85 -10.01 25.63
CA ALA A 34 -6.82 -9.82 24.62
C ALA A 34 -6.65 -11.07 23.74
N MET A 35 -6.74 -12.28 24.30
CA MET A 35 -6.69 -13.53 23.52
C MET A 35 -7.89 -13.69 22.59
N VAL A 36 -9.09 -13.38 23.07
CA VAL A 36 -10.31 -13.40 22.22
C VAL A 36 -10.18 -12.36 21.10
N SER A 37 -9.75 -11.15 21.42
CA SER A 37 -9.54 -10.09 20.40
C SER A 37 -8.50 -10.50 19.38
N LEU A 38 -7.38 -11.08 19.79
CA LEU A 38 -6.36 -11.62 18.87
C LEU A 38 -6.94 -12.70 17.96
N PHE A 39 -7.71 -13.63 18.51
CA PHE A 39 -8.38 -14.67 17.72
C PHE A 39 -9.32 -14.07 16.67
N VAL A 40 -10.16 -13.12 17.07
CA VAL A 40 -11.09 -12.42 16.16
C VAL A 40 -10.33 -11.71 15.05
N ILE A 41 -9.26 -10.98 15.38
CA ILE A 41 -8.41 -10.29 14.39
C ILE A 41 -7.84 -11.30 13.40
N ILE A 42 -7.29 -12.42 13.86
CA ILE A 42 -6.73 -13.46 12.97
C ILE A 42 -7.81 -14.03 12.05
N VAL A 43 -8.99 -14.33 12.59
CA VAL A 43 -10.11 -14.85 11.77
C VAL A 43 -10.53 -13.83 10.70
N VAL A 44 -10.68 -12.55 11.08
CA VAL A 44 -11.02 -11.48 10.13
C VAL A 44 -9.94 -11.32 9.06
N MET A 45 -8.66 -11.36 9.44
CA MET A 45 -7.55 -11.28 8.49
C MET A 45 -7.56 -12.45 7.49
N ILE A 46 -7.72 -13.68 7.98
CA ILE A 46 -7.78 -14.88 7.13
C ILE A 46 -8.97 -14.80 6.17
N PHE A 47 -10.15 -14.44 6.70
CA PHE A 47 -11.36 -14.27 5.88
C PHE A 47 -11.18 -13.21 4.81
N SER A 48 -10.63 -12.04 5.17
CA SER A 48 -10.37 -10.94 4.22
C SER A 48 -9.37 -11.36 3.14
N PHE A 49 -8.34 -12.12 3.51
CA PHE A 49 -7.35 -12.63 2.54
C PHE A 49 -7.97 -13.63 1.56
N ILE A 50 -8.80 -14.57 2.06
CA ILE A 50 -9.53 -15.53 1.22
C ILE A 50 -10.48 -14.80 0.26
N MET A 51 -11.22 -13.81 0.76
CA MET A 51 -12.12 -12.99 -0.07
C MET A 51 -11.36 -12.20 -1.14
N ALA A 52 -10.20 -11.61 -0.80
CA ALA A 52 -9.37 -10.90 -1.76
C ALA A 52 -8.87 -11.83 -2.89
N ILE A 53 -8.38 -13.02 -2.54
CA ILE A 53 -7.99 -14.03 -3.54
C ILE A 53 -9.21 -14.42 -4.40
N GLY A 54 -10.36 -14.66 -3.79
CA GLY A 54 -11.60 -15.01 -4.49
C GLY A 54 -11.99 -13.96 -5.53
N ILE A 55 -12.06 -12.69 -5.11
CA ILE A 55 -12.54 -11.59 -5.95
C ILE A 55 -11.49 -11.18 -7.00
N PHE A 56 -10.22 -11.04 -6.61
CA PHE A 56 -9.21 -10.44 -7.50
C PHE A 56 -8.39 -11.47 -8.29
N MET A 57 -8.41 -12.74 -7.91
CA MET A 57 -7.67 -13.79 -8.61
C MET A 57 -8.59 -14.85 -9.22
N LEU A 58 -9.51 -15.44 -8.44
CA LEU A 58 -10.34 -16.54 -8.93
C LEU A 58 -11.50 -16.08 -9.81
N LEU A 59 -12.17 -14.99 -9.46
CA LEU A 59 -13.31 -14.48 -10.22
C LEU A 59 -12.94 -14.06 -11.65
N PRO A 60 -11.87 -13.28 -11.91
CA PRO A 60 -11.44 -12.99 -13.28
C PRO A 60 -11.08 -14.25 -14.07
N MET A 61 -10.39 -15.20 -13.44
CA MET A 61 -10.05 -16.48 -14.05
C MET A 61 -11.30 -17.28 -14.41
N PHE A 62 -12.31 -17.31 -13.54
CA PHE A 62 -13.56 -18.02 -13.78
C PHE A 62 -14.34 -17.40 -14.94
N ILE A 63 -14.50 -16.07 -14.94
CA ILE A 63 -15.18 -15.34 -16.01
C ILE A 63 -14.47 -15.56 -17.35
N SER A 64 -13.13 -15.46 -17.39
CA SER A 64 -12.38 -15.70 -18.61
C SER A 64 -12.52 -17.14 -19.11
N ASN A 65 -12.57 -18.13 -18.23
CA ASN A 65 -12.77 -19.53 -18.61
C ASN A 65 -14.11 -19.80 -19.34
N ILE A 66 -15.15 -19.03 -19.01
CA ILE A 66 -16.43 -19.11 -19.74
C ILE A 66 -16.22 -18.76 -21.22
N CYS A 67 -15.37 -17.79 -21.50
CA CYS A 67 -15.04 -17.34 -22.85
C CYS A 67 -14.10 -18.30 -23.61
N LYS A 68 -13.53 -19.31 -22.95
CA LYS A 68 -12.55 -20.25 -23.55
C LYS A 68 -13.09 -21.01 -24.75
N LYS A 69 -14.41 -21.25 -24.78
CA LYS A 69 -15.07 -21.92 -25.92
C LYS A 69 -15.07 -21.08 -27.19
N VAL A 70 -15.04 -19.76 -27.06
CA VAL A 70 -15.09 -18.79 -28.18
C VAL A 70 -13.70 -18.28 -28.52
N ILE A 71 -12.81 -18.19 -27.54
CA ILE A 71 -11.46 -17.63 -27.69
C ILE A 71 -10.41 -18.73 -27.42
N PRO A 72 -9.91 -19.40 -28.44
CA PRO A 72 -8.94 -20.51 -28.27
C PRO A 72 -7.53 -20.04 -27.92
N SER A 73 -7.19 -18.74 -28.14
CA SER A 73 -5.84 -18.20 -27.92
C SER A 73 -5.56 -17.97 -26.44
N HIS A 74 -4.53 -18.64 -25.90
CA HIS A 74 -4.07 -18.47 -24.52
C HIS A 74 -3.64 -17.03 -24.20
N THR A 75 -2.98 -16.35 -25.13
CA THR A 75 -2.51 -14.97 -24.97
C THR A 75 -3.70 -14.01 -24.86
N VAL A 76 -4.69 -14.13 -25.75
CA VAL A 76 -5.90 -13.30 -25.70
C VAL A 76 -6.68 -13.56 -24.43
N MET A 77 -6.72 -14.79 -23.95
CA MET A 77 -7.36 -15.14 -22.67
C MET A 77 -6.64 -14.50 -21.47
N ALA A 78 -5.31 -14.48 -21.46
CA ALA A 78 -4.55 -13.83 -20.38
C ALA A 78 -4.78 -12.31 -20.37
N ILE A 79 -4.84 -11.69 -21.54
CA ILE A 79 -5.17 -10.25 -21.69
C ILE A 79 -6.59 -9.98 -21.19
N LEU A 80 -7.57 -10.77 -21.63
CA LEU A 80 -8.97 -10.62 -21.22
C LEU A 80 -9.11 -10.74 -19.70
N GLU A 81 -8.49 -11.76 -19.12
CA GLU A 81 -8.48 -11.94 -17.66
C GLU A 81 -7.86 -10.76 -16.92
N GLY A 82 -6.76 -10.21 -17.45
CA GLY A 82 -6.12 -9.03 -16.89
C GLY A 82 -7.02 -7.80 -16.94
N PHE A 83 -7.71 -7.56 -18.06
CA PHE A 83 -8.69 -6.48 -18.16
C PHE A 83 -9.87 -6.64 -17.22
N ILE A 84 -10.41 -7.86 -17.07
CA ILE A 84 -11.48 -8.15 -16.10
C ILE A 84 -11.00 -7.84 -14.68
N ARG A 85 -9.78 -8.23 -14.32
CA ARG A 85 -9.18 -7.94 -13.01
C ARG A 85 -9.07 -6.44 -12.75
N ILE A 86 -8.55 -5.69 -13.72
CA ILE A 86 -8.44 -4.22 -13.63
C ILE A 86 -9.84 -3.61 -13.49
N ALA A 87 -10.82 -4.05 -14.27
CA ALA A 87 -12.20 -3.55 -14.19
C ALA A 87 -12.82 -3.81 -12.81
N ILE A 88 -12.69 -5.02 -12.27
CA ILE A 88 -13.18 -5.37 -10.92
C ILE A 88 -12.52 -4.47 -9.88
N PHE A 89 -11.21 -4.25 -9.98
CA PHE A 89 -10.49 -3.39 -9.05
C PHE A 89 -10.96 -1.93 -9.13
N ILE A 90 -11.12 -1.40 -10.32
CA ILE A 90 -11.62 -0.03 -10.52
C ILE A 90 -13.04 0.13 -9.94
N ILE A 91 -13.92 -0.84 -10.20
CA ILE A 91 -15.28 -0.84 -9.65
C ILE A 91 -15.23 -0.86 -8.13
N TYR A 92 -14.40 -1.74 -7.54
CA TYR A 92 -14.20 -1.83 -6.10
C TYR A 92 -13.74 -0.48 -5.51
N ILE A 93 -12.66 0.11 -6.04
CA ILE A 93 -12.16 1.40 -5.57
C ILE A 93 -13.24 2.48 -5.68
N LYS A 94 -13.98 2.51 -6.81
CA LYS A 94 -15.04 3.48 -7.03
C LYS A 94 -16.23 3.32 -6.05
N MET A 95 -16.52 2.09 -5.65
CA MET A 95 -17.55 1.82 -4.62
C MET A 95 -17.07 2.26 -3.24
N VAL A 96 -15.86 1.86 -2.86
CA VAL A 96 -15.27 2.17 -1.55
C VAL A 96 -15.03 3.68 -1.40
N SER A 97 -14.63 4.38 -2.47
CA SER A 97 -14.41 5.83 -2.46
C SER A 97 -15.69 6.67 -2.22
N ARG A 98 -16.87 6.05 -2.24
CA ARG A 98 -18.16 6.71 -1.91
C ARG A 98 -18.46 6.71 -0.41
N MET A 99 -17.80 5.84 0.36
CA MET A 99 -17.94 5.82 1.82
C MET A 99 -17.28 7.07 2.40
N GLU A 100 -17.96 7.77 3.32
CA GLU A 100 -17.48 9.04 3.86
C GLU A 100 -16.13 8.93 4.56
N ASP A 101 -15.93 7.90 5.36
CA ASP A 101 -14.66 7.66 6.07
C ASP A 101 -13.49 7.43 5.09
N ILE A 102 -13.73 6.65 4.03
CA ILE A 102 -12.73 6.41 2.99
C ILE A 102 -12.47 7.65 2.15
N LYS A 103 -13.53 8.40 1.81
CA LYS A 103 -13.40 9.67 1.11
C LYS A 103 -12.52 10.64 1.90
N ARG A 104 -12.74 10.73 3.22
CA ARG A 104 -11.91 11.55 4.11
C ARG A 104 -10.45 11.08 4.14
N THR A 105 -10.22 9.77 4.22
CA THR A 105 -8.87 9.18 4.11
C THR A 105 -8.21 9.55 2.78
N PHE A 106 -8.95 9.52 1.67
CA PHE A 106 -8.43 9.93 0.36
C PHE A 106 -8.17 11.45 0.24
N MET A 107 -8.84 12.27 1.04
CA MET A 107 -8.54 13.71 1.15
C MET A 107 -7.22 13.94 1.89
N TYR A 108 -6.96 13.23 3.01
CA TYR A 108 -5.66 13.26 3.70
C TYR A 108 -4.52 12.73 2.81
N HIS A 109 -4.75 11.65 2.05
CA HIS A 109 -3.80 11.16 1.07
C HIS A 109 -3.49 12.21 -0.02
N GLY A 110 -4.51 12.96 -0.45
CA GLY A 110 -4.33 14.10 -1.36
C GLY A 110 -3.51 15.23 -0.74
N SER A 111 -3.73 15.55 0.55
CA SER A 111 -2.94 16.59 1.24
C SER A 111 -1.47 16.19 1.42
N GLU A 112 -1.20 14.90 1.70
CA GLU A 112 0.16 14.37 1.75
C GLU A 112 0.89 14.58 0.41
N HIS A 113 0.27 14.17 -0.72
CA HIS A 113 0.85 14.35 -2.05
C HIS A 113 1.10 15.83 -2.38
N LYS A 114 0.16 16.71 -2.00
CA LYS A 114 0.30 18.15 -2.22
C LYS A 114 1.48 18.73 -1.42
N CYS A 115 1.69 18.31 -0.18
CA CYS A 115 2.85 18.71 0.63
C CYS A 115 4.17 18.25 -0.01
N ILE A 116 4.24 16.98 -0.44
CA ILE A 116 5.44 16.43 -1.10
C ILE A 116 5.73 17.19 -2.39
N ASN A 117 4.73 17.37 -3.24
CA ASN A 117 4.88 18.11 -4.50
C ASN A 117 5.27 19.58 -4.27
N CYS A 118 4.73 20.23 -3.23
CA CYS A 118 5.11 21.59 -2.85
C CYS A 118 6.62 21.69 -2.59
N ILE A 119 7.15 20.81 -1.75
CA ILE A 119 8.58 20.77 -1.38
C ILE A 119 9.45 20.38 -2.58
N GLU A 120 9.06 19.37 -3.36
CA GLU A 120 9.82 18.88 -4.53
C GLU A 120 9.88 19.92 -5.67
N HIS A 121 8.97 20.89 -5.69
CA HIS A 121 9.01 22.01 -6.64
C HIS A 121 9.68 23.28 -6.08
N GLY A 122 10.34 23.19 -4.93
CA GLY A 122 11.07 24.32 -4.35
C GLY A 122 10.17 25.40 -3.76
N LEU A 123 8.93 25.09 -3.41
CA LEU A 123 7.98 26.04 -2.84
C LEU A 123 7.98 25.96 -1.31
N GLU A 124 7.79 27.12 -0.67
CA GLU A 124 7.60 27.18 0.78
C GLU A 124 6.39 26.35 1.20
N LEU A 125 6.55 25.52 2.24
CA LEU A 125 5.50 24.67 2.77
C LEU A 125 4.49 25.51 3.58
N ASN A 126 3.53 26.10 2.91
CA ASN A 126 2.41 26.83 3.49
C ASN A 126 1.09 26.41 2.84
N VAL A 127 -0.04 26.74 3.48
CA VAL A 127 -1.37 26.32 3.01
C VAL A 127 -1.66 26.75 1.57
N ALA A 128 -1.25 27.96 1.17
CA ALA A 128 -1.50 28.49 -0.16
C ALA A 128 -0.76 27.70 -1.25
N ASN A 129 0.53 27.47 -1.06
CA ASN A 129 1.39 26.72 -1.98
C ASN A 129 1.00 25.23 -2.04
N VAL A 130 0.71 24.62 -0.89
CA VAL A 130 0.24 23.25 -0.82
C VAL A 130 -1.09 23.08 -1.53
N ARG A 131 -2.05 24.02 -1.34
CA ARG A 131 -3.33 24.00 -2.04
C ARG A 131 -3.15 24.07 -3.56
N ALA A 132 -2.21 24.86 -4.05
CA ALA A 132 -1.92 25.02 -5.48
C ALA A 132 -1.18 23.81 -6.08
N SER A 133 -0.51 23.01 -5.26
CA SER A 133 0.28 21.86 -5.69
C SER A 133 -0.61 20.69 -6.15
N SER A 134 -0.03 19.76 -6.95
CA SER A 134 -0.73 18.57 -7.46
C SER A 134 -1.00 17.57 -6.34
N LYS A 135 -2.17 16.92 -6.38
CA LYS A 135 -2.52 15.77 -5.53
C LYS A 135 -2.06 14.44 -6.12
N GLU A 136 -1.44 14.43 -7.30
CA GLU A 136 -0.91 13.24 -7.96
C GLU A 136 0.60 13.22 -7.82
N HIS A 137 1.17 12.05 -7.47
CA HIS A 137 2.60 11.89 -7.26
C HIS A 137 3.11 10.56 -7.84
N LYS A 138 4.24 10.58 -8.59
CA LYS A 138 4.76 9.40 -9.31
C LYS A 138 5.11 8.22 -8.41
N ARG A 139 5.56 8.47 -7.17
CA ARG A 139 6.05 7.46 -6.20
C ARG A 139 4.99 6.96 -5.22
N CYS A 140 3.72 7.02 -5.58
CA CYS A 140 2.64 6.60 -4.70
C CYS A 140 2.39 5.09 -4.74
N GLY A 141 2.07 4.49 -3.59
CA GLY A 141 1.72 3.08 -3.46
C GLY A 141 0.48 2.66 -4.25
N THR A 142 -0.47 3.56 -4.52
CA THR A 142 -1.64 3.24 -5.36
C THR A 142 -1.26 3.10 -6.84
N SER A 143 -0.27 3.87 -7.32
CA SER A 143 0.35 3.65 -8.63
C SER A 143 1.04 2.29 -8.72
N PHE A 144 1.70 1.86 -7.63
CA PHE A 144 2.32 0.55 -7.55
C PHE A 144 1.33 -0.58 -7.81
N ILE A 145 0.13 -0.53 -7.22
CA ILE A 145 -0.90 -1.57 -7.43
C ILE A 145 -1.29 -1.67 -8.91
N MET A 146 -1.46 -0.54 -9.60
CA MET A 146 -1.76 -0.53 -11.03
C MET A 146 -0.62 -1.13 -11.85
N ILE A 147 0.62 -0.79 -11.53
CA ILE A 147 1.82 -1.33 -12.19
C ILE A 147 1.89 -2.85 -11.98
N VAL A 148 1.67 -3.34 -10.76
CA VAL A 148 1.59 -4.77 -10.43
C VAL A 148 0.54 -5.47 -11.31
N MET A 149 -0.64 -4.88 -11.48
CA MET A 149 -1.68 -5.46 -12.32
C MET A 149 -1.26 -5.54 -13.80
N VAL A 150 -0.68 -4.49 -14.34
CA VAL A 150 -0.19 -4.46 -15.73
C VAL A 150 0.94 -5.47 -15.94
N ILE A 151 1.95 -5.46 -15.05
CA ILE A 151 3.07 -6.41 -15.12
C ILE A 151 2.59 -7.85 -14.95
N SER A 152 1.60 -8.11 -14.09
CA SER A 152 1.02 -9.45 -13.94
C SER A 152 0.41 -9.98 -15.25
N ILE A 153 -0.21 -9.12 -16.06
CA ILE A 153 -0.74 -9.52 -17.37
C ILE A 153 0.40 -10.00 -18.27
N LEU A 154 1.51 -9.27 -18.33
CA LEU A 154 2.69 -9.64 -19.14
C LEU A 154 3.27 -10.99 -18.71
N PHE A 155 3.42 -11.21 -17.40
CA PHE A 155 3.90 -12.51 -16.89
C PHE A 155 2.95 -13.65 -17.27
N PHE A 156 1.63 -13.46 -17.13
CA PHE A 156 0.65 -14.51 -17.43
C PHE A 156 0.42 -14.74 -18.92
N MET A 157 0.80 -13.81 -19.78
CA MET A 157 0.87 -14.05 -21.23
C MET A 157 2.02 -15.00 -21.62
N VAL A 158 3.13 -14.93 -20.89
CA VAL A 158 4.32 -15.75 -21.14
C VAL A 158 4.21 -17.12 -20.47
N ILE A 159 3.76 -17.13 -19.20
CA ILE A 159 3.68 -18.36 -18.41
C ILE A 159 2.37 -19.08 -18.70
N ARG A 160 2.47 -20.12 -19.52
CA ARG A 160 1.34 -20.94 -19.97
C ARG A 160 1.22 -22.17 -19.08
N THR A 161 0.02 -22.42 -18.59
CA THR A 161 -0.29 -23.60 -17.77
C THR A 161 -1.64 -24.17 -18.20
N ASP A 162 -1.68 -25.45 -18.52
CA ASP A 162 -2.89 -26.11 -19.03
C ASP A 162 -3.83 -26.55 -17.91
N THR A 163 -3.28 -26.87 -16.75
CA THR A 163 -4.03 -27.35 -15.60
C THR A 163 -4.41 -26.21 -14.66
N ILE A 164 -5.65 -26.19 -14.18
CA ILE A 164 -6.16 -25.16 -13.24
C ILE A 164 -5.30 -25.06 -11.99
N TRP A 165 -4.91 -26.20 -11.39
CA TRP A 165 -4.04 -26.22 -10.21
C TRP A 165 -2.69 -25.57 -10.46
N LEU A 166 -2.05 -25.92 -11.56
CA LEU A 166 -0.74 -25.34 -11.91
C LEU A 166 -0.85 -23.84 -12.15
N ARG A 167 -1.98 -23.38 -12.69
CA ARG A 167 -2.29 -21.97 -12.89
C ARG A 167 -2.44 -21.22 -11.56
N ILE A 168 -3.12 -21.80 -10.57
CA ILE A 168 -3.26 -21.19 -9.24
C ILE A 168 -1.91 -21.14 -8.52
N VAL A 169 -1.18 -22.26 -8.51
CA VAL A 169 0.14 -22.33 -7.86
C VAL A 169 1.13 -21.36 -8.49
N SER A 170 1.22 -21.31 -9.83
CA SER A 170 2.11 -20.38 -10.53
C SER A 170 1.81 -18.91 -10.18
N ARG A 171 0.55 -18.55 -10.07
CA ARG A 171 0.14 -17.18 -9.70
C ARG A 171 0.57 -16.82 -8.29
N ILE A 172 0.42 -17.73 -7.34
CA ILE A 172 0.86 -17.50 -5.94
C ILE A 172 2.39 -17.38 -5.88
N VAL A 173 3.10 -18.28 -6.53
CA VAL A 173 4.58 -18.26 -6.57
C VAL A 173 5.13 -17.01 -7.27
N LEU A 174 4.42 -16.49 -8.26
CA LEU A 174 4.83 -15.29 -8.99
C LEU A 174 4.52 -13.98 -8.27
N ILE A 175 3.70 -13.96 -7.22
CA ILE A 175 3.40 -12.73 -6.47
C ILE A 175 4.66 -11.98 -6.06
N PRO A 176 5.63 -12.58 -5.36
CA PRO A 176 6.84 -11.86 -4.96
C PRO A 176 7.70 -11.40 -6.13
N VAL A 177 7.75 -12.17 -7.22
CA VAL A 177 8.51 -11.81 -8.42
C VAL A 177 7.88 -10.60 -9.11
N ILE A 178 6.56 -10.63 -9.33
CA ILE A 178 5.81 -9.53 -9.94
C ILE A 178 5.90 -8.28 -9.06
N ALA A 179 5.77 -8.42 -7.75
CA ALA A 179 5.91 -7.31 -6.82
C ALA A 179 7.32 -6.70 -6.87
N GLY A 180 8.36 -7.52 -6.89
CA GLY A 180 9.75 -7.07 -6.99
C GLY A 180 10.02 -6.31 -8.29
N VAL A 181 9.63 -6.86 -9.45
CA VAL A 181 9.77 -6.19 -10.75
C VAL A 181 8.99 -4.88 -10.80
N SER A 182 7.79 -4.87 -10.22
CA SER A 182 6.95 -3.66 -10.16
C SER A 182 7.56 -2.58 -9.26
N TYR A 183 8.18 -2.98 -8.15
CA TYR A 183 8.89 -2.07 -7.26
C TYR A 183 10.12 -1.44 -7.95
N GLU A 184 10.92 -2.25 -8.63
CA GLU A 184 12.07 -1.75 -9.39
C GLU A 184 11.64 -0.76 -10.48
N PHE A 185 10.56 -1.08 -11.19
CA PHE A 185 9.99 -0.15 -12.17
C PHE A 185 9.54 1.17 -11.52
N LEU A 186 8.83 1.12 -10.39
CA LEU A 186 8.38 2.31 -9.67
C LEU A 186 9.56 3.15 -9.16
N SER A 187 10.58 2.48 -8.59
CA SER A 187 11.82 3.12 -8.13
C SER A 187 12.57 3.81 -9.28
N PHE A 188 12.66 3.13 -10.42
CA PHE A 188 13.27 3.69 -11.63
C PHE A 188 12.47 4.90 -12.13
N ALA A 189 11.14 4.77 -12.22
CA ALA A 189 10.25 5.83 -12.69
C ALA A 189 10.29 7.08 -11.78
N GLY A 190 10.50 6.89 -10.47
CA GLY A 190 10.66 7.99 -9.52
C GLY A 190 11.98 8.74 -9.60
N LYS A 191 13.00 8.16 -10.25
CA LYS A 191 14.36 8.75 -10.37
C LYS A 191 14.65 9.33 -11.75
N HIS A 192 13.85 9.01 -12.75
CA HIS A 192 14.12 9.37 -14.13
C HIS A 192 12.92 10.09 -14.76
N ASP A 193 13.17 11.29 -15.26
CA ASP A 193 12.20 12.06 -16.03
C ASP A 193 12.46 11.86 -17.53
N SER A 194 11.70 10.93 -18.13
CA SER A 194 11.72 10.70 -19.57
C SER A 194 10.30 10.53 -20.10
N LYS A 195 10.07 10.90 -21.37
CA LYS A 195 8.75 10.74 -22.01
C LYS A 195 8.22 9.30 -21.93
N LEU A 196 9.09 8.30 -21.98
CA LEU A 196 8.72 6.89 -21.90
C LEU A 196 8.25 6.54 -20.48
N VAL A 197 8.98 7.01 -19.46
CA VAL A 197 8.58 6.84 -18.05
C VAL A 197 7.24 7.53 -17.78
N ASP A 198 7.03 8.73 -18.31
CA ASP A 198 5.78 9.46 -18.14
C ASP A 198 4.59 8.69 -18.75
N ILE A 199 4.75 8.14 -19.97
CA ILE A 199 3.70 7.34 -20.61
C ILE A 199 3.39 6.08 -19.80
N LEU A 200 4.42 5.36 -19.34
CA LEU A 200 4.25 4.12 -18.58
C LEU A 200 3.69 4.35 -17.17
N SER A 201 3.92 5.54 -16.58
CA SER A 201 3.38 5.92 -15.27
C SER A 201 1.93 6.43 -15.34
N ARG A 202 1.43 6.85 -16.52
CA ARG A 202 0.07 7.40 -16.69
C ARG A 202 -1.05 6.53 -16.12
N PRO A 203 -1.07 5.19 -16.30
CA PRO A 203 -2.12 4.36 -15.71
C PRO A 203 -2.13 4.43 -14.18
N GLY A 204 -0.95 4.47 -13.54
CA GLY A 204 -0.80 4.66 -12.10
C GLY A 204 -1.28 6.04 -11.64
N MET A 205 -0.88 7.10 -12.34
CA MET A 205 -1.32 8.48 -12.06
C MET A 205 -2.84 8.62 -12.22
N TRP A 206 -3.41 8.06 -13.27
CA TRP A 206 -4.87 8.04 -13.46
C TRP A 206 -5.60 7.34 -12.30
N MET A 207 -5.04 6.23 -11.78
CA MET A 207 -5.60 5.53 -10.62
C MET A 207 -5.65 6.44 -9.39
N GLN A 208 -4.67 7.30 -9.19
CA GLN A 208 -4.66 8.24 -8.07
C GLN A 208 -5.84 9.21 -8.12
N GLY A 209 -6.34 9.58 -9.29
CA GLY A 209 -7.57 10.36 -9.43
C GLY A 209 -8.79 9.74 -8.74
N LEU A 210 -8.77 8.41 -8.49
CA LEU A 210 -9.79 7.70 -7.73
C LEU A 210 -9.48 7.61 -6.22
N THR A 211 -8.20 7.58 -5.85
CA THR A 211 -7.72 7.31 -4.49
C THR A 211 -7.14 8.54 -3.78
N THR A 212 -7.08 9.69 -4.46
CA THR A 212 -6.78 11.00 -3.87
C THR A 212 -7.92 11.96 -4.15
N LYS A 213 -8.31 12.74 -3.15
CA LYS A 213 -9.35 13.77 -3.26
C LYS A 213 -8.78 15.12 -2.88
N GLU A 214 -9.45 16.19 -3.32
CA GLU A 214 -9.08 17.53 -2.88
C GLU A 214 -9.31 17.69 -1.39
N PRO A 215 -8.26 18.00 -0.60
CA PRO A 215 -8.38 18.25 0.82
C PRO A 215 -8.94 19.66 1.07
N ASP A 216 -9.55 19.87 2.25
CA ASP A 216 -9.80 21.18 2.79
C ASP A 216 -8.54 21.75 3.50
N ASP A 217 -8.59 23.03 3.86
CA ASP A 217 -7.46 23.73 4.46
C ASP A 217 -7.06 23.14 5.80
N THR A 218 -8.01 22.66 6.60
CA THR A 218 -7.71 22.06 7.90
C THR A 218 -6.95 20.74 7.74
N MET A 219 -7.24 19.98 6.69
CA MET A 219 -6.49 18.76 6.36
C MET A 219 -5.08 19.08 5.83
N ILE A 220 -4.94 20.17 5.08
CA ILE A 220 -3.64 20.67 4.62
C ILE A 220 -2.79 21.09 5.82
N GLU A 221 -3.33 21.84 6.78
CA GLU A 221 -2.64 22.23 8.01
C GLU A 221 -2.13 21.04 8.80
N VAL A 222 -2.98 20.00 8.96
CA VAL A 222 -2.59 18.75 9.61
C VAL A 222 -1.47 18.05 8.87
N ALA A 223 -1.51 18.01 7.53
CA ALA A 223 -0.48 17.39 6.72
C ALA A 223 0.86 18.17 6.81
N ILE A 224 0.82 19.51 6.80
CA ILE A 224 1.99 20.36 7.01
C ILE A 224 2.61 20.08 8.37
N ALA A 225 1.81 20.08 9.45
CA ALA A 225 2.29 19.79 10.80
C ALA A 225 2.91 18.39 10.91
N ALA A 226 2.32 17.39 10.23
CA ALA A 226 2.89 16.04 10.19
C ALA A 226 4.23 15.97 9.47
N VAL A 227 4.40 16.69 8.36
CA VAL A 227 5.67 16.79 7.64
C VAL A 227 6.73 17.50 8.50
N GLU A 228 6.39 18.62 9.12
CA GLU A 228 7.31 19.39 9.98
C GLU A 228 7.77 18.59 11.22
N ALA A 229 6.96 17.65 11.69
CA ALA A 229 7.33 16.80 12.83
C ALA A 229 8.44 15.79 12.52
N VAL A 230 8.64 15.42 11.25
CA VAL A 230 9.54 14.32 10.83
C VAL A 230 10.58 14.72 9.79
N PHE A 231 10.41 15.87 9.12
CA PHE A 231 11.23 16.27 7.98
C PHE A 231 11.54 17.77 8.02
N ASP A 232 12.84 18.11 7.99
CA ASP A 232 13.28 19.50 7.87
C ASP A 232 13.25 19.94 6.39
N TRP A 233 12.06 20.37 5.96
CA TRP A 233 11.85 20.83 4.60
C TRP A 233 12.61 22.11 4.27
N ARG A 234 12.94 22.96 5.27
CA ARG A 234 13.71 24.19 5.05
C ARG A 234 15.15 23.87 4.69
N ALA A 235 15.78 22.97 5.45
CA ALA A 235 17.12 22.47 5.12
C ALA A 235 17.17 21.81 3.74
N TYR A 236 16.14 21.02 3.40
CA TYR A 236 16.01 20.41 2.07
C TYR A 236 15.91 21.45 0.96
N LEU A 237 15.11 22.52 1.13
CA LEU A 237 15.00 23.59 0.13
C LEU A 237 16.28 24.40 0.01
N ASP A 238 16.95 24.74 1.12
CA ASP A 238 18.22 25.44 1.11
C ASP A 238 19.32 24.66 0.35
N GLU A 239 19.30 23.32 0.43
CA GLU A 239 20.25 22.44 -0.26
C GLU A 239 19.94 22.24 -1.75
N ASN A 240 18.66 22.06 -2.10
CA ASN A 240 18.27 21.63 -3.45
C ASN A 240 17.74 22.76 -4.34
N PHE A 241 17.30 23.89 -3.77
CA PHE A 241 16.72 25.03 -4.48
C PHE A 241 17.30 26.37 -4.00
N PRO A 242 18.57 26.70 -4.33
CA PRO A 242 19.17 27.96 -3.93
C PRO A 242 18.33 29.14 -4.40
N GLY A 243 17.82 29.98 -3.46
CA GLY A 243 17.00 31.16 -3.77
C GLY A 243 15.47 30.93 -3.73
N TRP A 244 15.02 29.88 -3.10
CA TRP A 244 13.59 29.58 -2.91
C TRP A 244 12.83 30.58 -2.01
N LYS A 245 13.58 31.42 -1.23
CA LYS A 245 13.08 32.49 -0.33
C LYS A 245 12.68 33.73 -1.11
#